data_280d1ec2e84554fae9a2709df5f8059e
#
_entry.id   280d1ec2e84554fae9a2709df5f8059e
#
_cell.length_a   1.000
_cell.length_b   1.000
_cell.length_c   1.000
_cell.angle_alpha   90.00
_cell.angle_beta   90.00
_cell.angle_gamma   90.00
#
_symmetry.space_group_name_H-M   'P 1'
#
loop_
_entity.id
_entity.type
_entity.pdbx_description
1 polymer ?
#
loop_
_entity_poly.entity_id
_entity_poly.type
_entity_poly.pdbx_seq_one_letter_code
_entity_poly.pdbx_strand_id
1 'polypeptide(L)'
;MNFNFKKLYFGLGIFVCVFLPQSLLAADTGTTGAVALKIPVGPRVIAMGQAFVAVADDANAIYWNPAGLRQLGGTELMASYDVFIETVRYQYFAGATRLGNDAALGLGVKLVSTGTEAATDSNGNAIPGQSVGENYMDIDLAFAYKLSYYFDVGLTAKYVSESLSGTSASTFAADIGVLYKTPIPHLKAGLDIQNLGPGVKFVSVADPLPLNVKIGLAYKMFDDNFTVAYDMNFPNDNAISTSLGGEYWYKDTLVGRFGYQFQGSIDQNQYGIGGKAGLFLGAGVKIAAFKDFVGLDYAWTDAGFLGSNHHFGLDFYF
;
A
#
# COMPACT_ATOMS: atom_id res chain seq x y z
N MET A 1 -9.81 -37.31 18.54
CA MET A 1 -9.71 -35.90 18.16
C MET A 1 -10.91 -35.60 17.23
N ASN A 2 -12.05 -35.21 17.81
CA ASN A 2 -13.29 -35.00 17.05
C ASN A 2 -13.31 -33.54 16.55
N PHE A 3 -13.00 -33.34 15.29
CA PHE A 3 -13.15 -32.04 14.61
C PHE A 3 -14.64 -31.73 14.44
N ASN A 4 -15.09 -30.69 15.09
CA ASN A 4 -16.50 -30.26 15.05
C ASN A 4 -16.73 -29.37 13.82
N PHE A 5 -17.03 -30.01 12.69
CA PHE A 5 -17.26 -29.36 11.37
C PHE A 5 -18.37 -28.30 11.37
N LYS A 6 -19.29 -28.32 12.32
CA LYS A 6 -20.38 -27.33 12.39
C LYS A 6 -19.93 -25.90 12.71
N LYS A 7 -18.77 -25.70 13.36
CA LYS A 7 -18.20 -24.35 13.61
C LYS A 7 -17.49 -23.76 12.40
N LEU A 8 -17.12 -24.59 11.44
CA LEU A 8 -16.43 -24.14 10.21
C LEU A 8 -17.37 -23.42 9.25
N TYR A 9 -18.65 -23.83 9.18
CA TYR A 9 -19.63 -23.23 8.25
C TYR A 9 -20.15 -21.88 8.72
N PHE A 10 -20.12 -21.58 10.01
CA PHE A 10 -20.59 -20.29 10.53
C PHE A 10 -19.58 -19.15 10.32
N GLY A 11 -18.28 -19.46 10.28
CA GLY A 11 -17.21 -18.50 9.97
C GLY A 11 -17.08 -18.18 8.47
N LEU A 12 -17.41 -19.14 7.60
CA LEU A 12 -17.31 -18.98 6.15
C LEU A 12 -18.53 -18.26 5.55
N GLY A 13 -19.69 -18.32 6.22
CA GLY A 13 -20.96 -17.77 5.73
C GLY A 13 -21.07 -16.24 5.80
N ILE A 14 -20.28 -15.56 6.62
CA ILE A 14 -20.31 -14.09 6.76
C ILE A 14 -19.43 -13.39 5.71
N PHE A 15 -18.57 -14.12 5.02
CA PHE A 15 -17.58 -13.55 4.08
C PHE A 15 -18.11 -13.33 2.65
N VAL A 16 -19.36 -13.67 2.33
CA VAL A 16 -19.82 -13.78 0.93
C VAL A 16 -20.80 -12.69 0.47
N CYS A 17 -21.24 -11.77 1.30
CA CYS A 17 -22.24 -10.77 0.86
C CYS A 17 -21.83 -9.32 1.13
N VAL A 18 -20.68 -8.89 0.64
CA VAL A 18 -20.55 -7.47 0.29
C VAL A 18 -21.03 -7.36 -1.16
N PHE A 19 -22.32 -7.13 -1.36
CA PHE A 19 -22.85 -6.66 -2.63
C PHE A 19 -22.29 -5.25 -2.88
N LEU A 20 -21.10 -5.18 -3.49
CA LEU A 20 -20.62 -3.94 -4.07
C LEU A 20 -21.56 -3.63 -5.25
N PRO A 21 -22.13 -2.43 -5.32
CA PRO A 21 -22.97 -2.06 -6.45
C PRO A 21 -22.14 -2.21 -7.73
N GLN A 22 -22.75 -2.78 -8.78
CA GLN A 22 -22.09 -3.04 -10.07
C GLN A 22 -21.47 -1.77 -10.71
N SER A 23 -21.86 -0.59 -10.30
CA SER A 23 -21.27 0.69 -10.70
C SER A 23 -19.84 0.92 -10.21
N LEU A 24 -19.35 0.14 -9.21
CA LEU A 24 -17.94 0.15 -8.80
C LEU A 24 -17.07 -0.76 -9.68
N LEU A 25 -17.64 -1.54 -10.61
CA LEU A 25 -16.93 -2.54 -11.39
C LEU A 25 -16.61 -2.11 -12.82
N ALA A 26 -17.05 -0.93 -13.25
CA ALA A 26 -16.80 -0.40 -14.58
C ALA A 26 -16.10 0.95 -14.47
N ALA A 27 -14.82 0.91 -14.21
CA ALA A 27 -14.03 2.13 -14.10
C ALA A 27 -13.33 2.42 -15.41
N ASP A 28 -13.58 3.60 -15.97
CA ASP A 28 -12.76 4.14 -17.05
C ASP A 28 -11.38 4.49 -16.48
N THR A 29 -10.34 3.95 -17.08
CA THR A 29 -8.96 4.17 -16.65
C THR A 29 -8.59 5.66 -16.76
N GLY A 30 -7.97 6.21 -15.69
CA GLY A 30 -7.45 7.59 -15.70
C GLY A 30 -8.50 8.67 -15.45
N THR A 31 -9.60 8.36 -14.76
CA THR A 31 -10.70 9.29 -14.47
C THR A 31 -10.61 9.92 -13.07
N THR A 32 -9.54 9.68 -12.31
CA THR A 32 -9.34 10.23 -10.96
C THR A 32 -8.20 11.25 -10.92
N GLY A 33 -8.32 12.21 -9.99
CA GLY A 33 -7.23 13.10 -9.59
C GLY A 33 -6.40 12.52 -8.43
N ALA A 34 -5.39 13.27 -7.98
CA ALA A 34 -4.48 12.87 -6.89
C ALA A 34 -3.90 11.45 -7.09
N VAL A 35 -3.49 11.14 -8.31
CA VAL A 35 -3.04 9.79 -8.71
C VAL A 35 -1.84 9.29 -7.90
N ALA A 36 -1.05 10.18 -7.30
CA ALA A 36 0.05 9.85 -6.42
C ALA A 36 -0.40 9.11 -5.13
N LEU A 37 -1.70 9.20 -4.75
CA LEU A 37 -2.28 8.36 -3.70
C LEU A 37 -2.15 6.85 -4.00
N LYS A 38 -2.10 6.45 -5.26
CA LYS A 38 -1.98 5.05 -5.70
C LYS A 38 -0.55 4.51 -5.65
N ILE A 39 0.46 5.38 -5.52
CA ILE A 39 1.86 4.96 -5.47
C ILE A 39 2.09 4.17 -4.17
N PRO A 40 2.52 2.89 -4.26
CA PRO A 40 2.70 2.03 -3.11
C PRO A 40 3.84 2.51 -2.23
N VAL A 41 3.74 2.27 -0.92
CA VAL A 41 4.76 2.64 0.06
C VAL A 41 5.42 1.40 0.66
N GLY A 42 6.70 1.53 1.02
CA GLY A 42 7.46 0.55 1.78
C GLY A 42 8.03 -0.60 0.96
N PRO A 43 9.37 -0.77 0.91
CA PRO A 43 10.02 -1.81 0.12
C PRO A 43 9.57 -3.22 0.53
N ARG A 44 9.35 -3.46 1.84
CA ARG A 44 8.83 -4.74 2.33
C ARG A 44 7.53 -5.13 1.64
N VAL A 45 6.58 -4.20 1.59
CA VAL A 45 5.26 -4.45 1.02
C VAL A 45 5.33 -4.59 -0.50
N ILE A 46 6.12 -3.72 -1.13
CA ILE A 46 6.34 -3.76 -2.58
C ILE A 46 6.92 -5.12 -2.97
N ALA A 47 7.93 -5.63 -2.25
CA ALA A 47 8.55 -6.93 -2.50
C ALA A 47 7.56 -8.11 -2.38
N MET A 48 6.50 -7.97 -1.58
CA MET A 48 5.42 -8.93 -1.45
C MET A 48 4.31 -8.75 -2.52
N GLY A 49 4.59 -8.06 -3.62
CA GLY A 49 3.61 -7.80 -4.68
C GLY A 49 2.43 -6.96 -4.23
N GLN A 50 2.59 -6.18 -3.15
CA GLN A 50 1.56 -5.36 -2.52
C GLN A 50 0.45 -6.17 -1.80
N ALA A 51 0.68 -7.45 -1.50
CA ALA A 51 -0.24 -8.28 -0.71
C ALA A 51 0.03 -8.06 0.79
N PHE A 52 -0.65 -7.09 1.41
CA PHE A 52 -0.33 -6.68 2.77
C PHE A 52 -1.53 -6.33 3.66
N VAL A 53 -2.75 -6.29 3.13
CA VAL A 53 -3.97 -5.85 3.85
C VAL A 53 -4.24 -6.67 5.11
N ALA A 54 -3.98 -7.98 5.08
CA ALA A 54 -4.13 -8.86 6.24
C ALA A 54 -2.81 -9.09 7.01
N VAL A 55 -1.65 -8.76 6.43
CA VAL A 55 -0.34 -8.78 7.09
C VAL A 55 -0.19 -7.57 8.00
N ALA A 56 -0.13 -6.37 7.45
CA ALA A 56 -0.10 -5.02 8.01
C ALA A 56 0.38 -4.96 9.49
N ASP A 57 1.61 -5.45 9.76
CA ASP A 57 2.14 -5.63 11.10
C ASP A 57 3.37 -4.75 11.42
N ASP A 58 3.60 -3.70 10.63
CA ASP A 58 4.63 -2.67 10.81
C ASP A 58 4.08 -1.25 10.50
N ALA A 59 4.95 -0.23 10.49
CA ALA A 59 4.57 1.16 10.23
C ALA A 59 3.95 1.40 8.83
N ASN A 60 4.14 0.50 7.86
CA ASN A 60 3.45 0.55 6.57
C ASN A 60 1.92 0.41 6.71
N ALA A 61 1.44 -0.11 7.83
CA ALA A 61 0.02 -0.25 8.11
C ALA A 61 -0.74 1.10 8.05
N ILE A 62 -0.08 2.23 8.28
CA ILE A 62 -0.66 3.58 8.14
C ILE A 62 -1.31 3.75 6.76
N TYR A 63 -0.66 3.25 5.71
CA TYR A 63 -1.12 3.32 4.33
C TYR A 63 -1.92 2.08 3.89
N TRP A 64 -1.50 0.86 4.31
CA TRP A 64 -2.02 -0.38 3.73
C TRP A 64 -3.26 -0.93 4.44
N ASN A 65 -3.35 -0.78 5.76
CA ASN A 65 -4.53 -1.11 6.56
C ASN A 65 -4.30 -0.58 7.99
N PRO A 66 -4.88 0.56 8.37
CA PRO A 66 -4.61 1.18 9.67
C PRO A 66 -4.97 0.30 10.87
N ALA A 67 -5.89 -0.66 10.74
CA ALA A 67 -6.18 -1.62 11.80
C ALA A 67 -4.96 -2.46 12.19
N GLY A 68 -4.04 -2.65 11.24
CA GLY A 68 -2.80 -3.39 11.42
C GLY A 68 -1.83 -2.77 12.41
N LEU A 69 -1.89 -1.46 12.68
CA LEU A 69 -1.07 -0.79 13.69
C LEU A 69 -1.21 -1.44 15.08
N ARG A 70 -2.31 -2.14 15.33
CA ARG A 70 -2.50 -2.91 16.56
C ARG A 70 -1.55 -4.12 16.70
N GLN A 71 -0.90 -4.52 15.61
CA GLN A 71 0.04 -5.65 15.57
C GLN A 71 1.49 -5.25 15.89
N LEU A 72 1.79 -3.93 15.96
CA LEU A 72 3.13 -3.43 16.30
C LEU A 72 3.65 -4.04 17.61
N GLY A 73 4.93 -4.37 17.65
CA GLY A 73 5.62 -4.83 18.86
C GLY A 73 5.92 -3.69 19.85
N GLY A 74 6.13 -2.49 19.34
CA GLY A 74 6.55 -1.32 20.10
C GLY A 74 6.39 -0.04 19.27
N THR A 75 7.39 0.82 19.30
CA THR A 75 7.48 2.01 18.43
C THR A 75 8.33 1.67 17.21
N GLU A 76 7.89 2.08 16.05
CA GLU A 76 8.60 1.92 14.79
C GLU A 76 8.71 3.25 14.05
N LEU A 77 9.89 3.52 13.49
CA LEU A 77 10.14 4.61 12.56
C LEU A 77 10.64 4.00 11.25
N MET A 78 10.14 4.49 10.14
CA MET A 78 10.50 4.03 8.82
C MET A 78 10.80 5.19 7.89
N ALA A 79 11.80 5.02 7.03
CA ALA A 79 12.06 5.89 5.90
C ALA A 79 12.24 5.04 4.65
N SER A 80 11.59 5.38 3.55
CA SER A 80 11.85 4.76 2.24
C SER A 80 12.16 5.78 1.18
N TYR A 81 12.97 5.37 0.24
CA TYR A 81 13.36 6.12 -0.94
C TYR A 81 13.28 5.21 -2.16
N ASP A 82 12.50 5.64 -3.13
CA ASP A 82 12.26 4.87 -4.35
C ASP A 82 12.81 5.63 -5.54
N VAL A 83 13.59 4.90 -6.36
CA VAL A 83 14.08 5.37 -7.64
C VAL A 83 13.16 4.82 -8.71
N PHE A 84 12.28 5.71 -9.18
CA PHE A 84 11.44 5.46 -10.33
C PHE A 84 12.15 5.85 -11.63
N ILE A 85 11.45 5.62 -12.73
CA ILE A 85 11.92 5.95 -14.07
C ILE A 85 12.35 7.41 -14.16
N GLU A 86 13.55 7.65 -14.67
CA GLU A 86 14.14 8.97 -14.94
C GLU A 86 14.28 9.88 -13.72
N THR A 87 13.47 10.95 -13.64
CA THR A 87 13.62 12.02 -12.65
C THR A 87 12.63 11.94 -11.49
N VAL A 88 11.69 10.98 -11.52
CA VAL A 88 10.66 10.86 -10.50
C VAL A 88 11.27 10.33 -9.20
N ARG A 89 11.17 11.15 -8.16
CA ARG A 89 11.64 10.83 -6.80
C ARG A 89 10.45 10.64 -5.90
N TYR A 90 10.54 9.57 -5.12
CA TYR A 90 9.51 9.22 -4.17
C TYR A 90 10.14 8.97 -2.80
N GLN A 91 9.54 9.52 -1.77
CA GLN A 91 9.97 9.38 -0.39
C GLN A 91 8.76 9.14 0.50
N TYR A 92 8.91 8.23 1.45
CA TYR A 92 7.91 8.00 2.47
C TYR A 92 8.58 7.89 3.84
N PHE A 93 8.04 8.61 4.80
CA PHE A 93 8.45 8.59 6.19
C PHE A 93 7.25 8.21 7.03
N ALA A 94 7.44 7.27 7.93
CA ALA A 94 6.37 6.83 8.84
C ALA A 94 6.90 6.63 10.25
N GLY A 95 6.06 6.91 11.22
CA GLY A 95 6.29 6.58 12.60
C GLY A 95 5.00 6.08 13.23
N ALA A 96 5.09 4.97 13.95
CA ALA A 96 3.94 4.37 14.60
C ALA A 96 4.28 3.81 15.97
N THR A 97 3.35 3.88 16.89
CA THR A 97 3.55 3.42 18.28
C THR A 97 2.28 2.86 18.87
N ARG A 98 2.43 1.88 19.74
CA ARG A 98 1.31 1.38 20.55
C ARG A 98 0.99 2.35 21.69
N LEU A 99 -0.30 2.55 21.92
CA LEU A 99 -0.84 3.28 23.07
C LEU A 99 -1.48 2.27 24.03
N GLY A 100 -0.65 1.71 24.89
CA GLY A 100 -1.05 0.65 25.81
C GLY A 100 -1.43 -0.66 25.07
N ASN A 101 -2.43 -1.37 25.61
CA ASN A 101 -2.80 -2.70 25.08
C ASN A 101 -3.87 -2.66 23.99
N ASP A 102 -4.62 -1.58 23.85
CA ASP A 102 -5.84 -1.57 23.02
C ASP A 102 -5.81 -0.55 21.89
N ALA A 103 -4.86 0.36 21.85
CA ALA A 103 -4.76 1.38 20.80
C ALA A 103 -3.37 1.47 20.18
N ALA A 104 -3.28 2.10 19.02
CA ALA A 104 -2.03 2.50 18.37
C ALA A 104 -2.25 3.78 17.56
N LEU A 105 -1.19 4.55 17.38
CA LEU A 105 -1.16 5.79 16.61
C LEU A 105 -0.05 5.72 15.58
N GLY A 106 -0.27 6.33 14.41
CA GLY A 106 0.72 6.44 13.35
C GLY A 106 0.66 7.78 12.64
N LEU A 107 1.80 8.23 12.17
CA LEU A 107 1.97 9.41 11.32
C LEU A 107 2.80 9.01 10.10
N GLY A 108 2.29 9.29 8.90
CA GLY A 108 2.95 9.09 7.63
C GLY A 108 3.12 10.40 6.86
N VAL A 109 4.19 10.53 6.10
CA VAL A 109 4.39 11.62 5.14
C VAL A 109 4.94 11.05 3.85
N LYS A 110 4.22 11.27 2.75
CA LYS A 110 4.60 10.87 1.41
C LYS A 110 4.90 12.09 0.55
N LEU A 111 6.05 12.08 -0.10
CA LEU A 111 6.51 13.14 -0.99
C LEU A 111 6.83 12.55 -2.36
N VAL A 112 6.26 13.13 -3.40
CA VAL A 112 6.55 12.77 -4.80
C VAL A 112 6.95 14.03 -5.56
N SER A 113 8.01 13.94 -6.33
CA SER A 113 8.43 15.01 -7.24
C SER A 113 8.87 14.41 -8.57
N THR A 114 8.31 14.92 -9.65
CA THR A 114 8.70 14.52 -11.01
C THR A 114 9.94 15.25 -11.53
N GLY A 115 10.51 16.18 -10.74
CA GLY A 115 11.52 17.12 -11.24
C GLY A 115 10.88 18.22 -12.09
N THR A 116 11.72 18.93 -12.81
CA THR A 116 11.28 20.05 -13.63
C THR A 116 11.81 19.87 -15.05
N GLU A 117 10.91 19.74 -16.02
CA GLU A 117 11.23 19.60 -17.42
C GLU A 117 10.86 20.88 -18.19
N ALA A 118 11.54 21.17 -19.29
CA ALA A 118 11.19 22.30 -20.16
C ALA A 118 9.81 22.10 -20.77
N ALA A 119 8.93 23.11 -20.66
CA ALA A 119 7.66 23.08 -21.37
C ALA A 119 7.91 23.11 -22.89
N THR A 120 7.12 22.35 -23.64
CA THR A 120 7.21 22.30 -25.11
C THR A 120 5.94 22.80 -25.77
N ASP A 121 6.09 23.42 -26.95
CA ASP A 121 4.97 23.77 -27.80
C ASP A 121 4.37 22.56 -28.53
N SER A 122 3.33 22.74 -29.32
CA SER A 122 2.67 21.70 -30.10
C SER A 122 3.58 21.03 -31.16
N ASN A 123 4.73 21.60 -31.46
CA ASN A 123 5.72 21.06 -32.39
C ASN A 123 6.89 20.38 -31.67
N GLY A 124 6.86 20.32 -30.33
CA GLY A 124 7.91 19.71 -29.52
C GLY A 124 9.10 20.63 -29.24
N ASN A 125 9.02 21.96 -29.58
CA ASN A 125 10.10 22.87 -29.26
C ASN A 125 9.99 23.38 -27.82
N ALA A 126 11.11 23.51 -27.13
CA ALA A 126 11.13 24.04 -25.77
C ALA A 126 10.65 25.50 -25.76
N ILE A 127 9.75 25.84 -24.83
CA ILE A 127 9.27 27.20 -24.61
C ILE A 127 10.24 27.87 -23.62
N PRO A 128 11.00 28.92 -24.04
CA PRO A 128 11.98 29.56 -23.18
C PRO A 128 11.37 30.11 -21.88
N GLY A 129 11.98 29.76 -20.73
CA GLY A 129 11.57 30.23 -19.42
C GLY A 129 10.31 29.59 -18.86
N GLN A 130 9.74 28.59 -19.52
CA GLN A 130 8.64 27.77 -18.99
C GLN A 130 9.09 26.38 -18.68
N SER A 131 8.62 25.85 -17.55
CA SER A 131 8.89 24.50 -17.12
C SER A 131 7.62 23.85 -16.55
N VAL A 132 7.56 22.54 -16.67
CA VAL A 132 6.48 21.70 -16.12
C VAL A 132 7.06 20.76 -15.07
N GLY A 133 6.32 20.52 -14.02
CA GLY A 133 6.70 19.58 -12.97
C GLY A 133 5.56 19.43 -12.00
N GLU A 134 5.55 18.29 -11.33
CA GLU A 134 4.58 17.94 -10.30
C GLU A 134 5.27 17.76 -8.96
N ASN A 135 4.68 18.33 -7.91
CA ASN A 135 5.02 18.04 -6.54
C ASN A 135 3.75 17.62 -5.80
N TYR A 136 3.85 16.53 -5.11
CA TYR A 136 2.78 15.95 -4.32
C TYR A 136 3.24 15.74 -2.89
N MET A 137 2.37 16.03 -1.94
CA MET A 137 2.55 15.76 -0.52
C MET A 137 1.27 15.18 0.06
N ASP A 138 1.43 14.14 0.86
CA ASP A 138 0.38 13.46 1.60
C ASP A 138 0.81 13.33 3.06
N ILE A 139 -0.04 13.74 3.99
CA ILE A 139 0.18 13.61 5.43
C ILE A 139 -0.94 12.77 6.00
N ASP A 140 -0.57 11.63 6.58
CA ASP A 140 -1.45 10.60 7.09
C ASP A 140 -1.40 10.56 8.62
N LEU A 141 -2.55 10.71 9.28
CA LEU A 141 -2.70 10.47 10.71
C LEU A 141 -3.58 9.24 10.92
N ALA A 142 -2.99 8.16 11.41
CA ALA A 142 -3.65 6.89 11.60
C ALA A 142 -3.91 6.58 13.07
N PHE A 143 -5.08 6.02 13.36
CA PHE A 143 -5.43 5.53 14.68
C PHE A 143 -6.03 4.13 14.55
N ALA A 144 -5.60 3.21 15.42
CA ALA A 144 -6.13 1.86 15.48
C ALA A 144 -6.61 1.51 16.89
N TYR A 145 -7.66 0.72 16.95
CA TYR A 145 -8.25 0.31 18.21
C TYR A 145 -8.68 -1.17 18.17
N LYS A 146 -8.45 -1.87 19.28
CA LYS A 146 -8.90 -3.25 19.48
C LYS A 146 -10.38 -3.26 19.84
N LEU A 147 -11.23 -3.59 18.86
CA LEU A 147 -12.67 -3.66 19.07
C LEU A 147 -13.07 -4.91 19.88
N SER A 148 -12.40 -6.04 19.65
CA SER A 148 -12.62 -7.29 20.37
C SER A 148 -11.38 -8.18 20.32
N TYR A 149 -11.46 -9.41 20.84
CA TYR A 149 -10.41 -10.40 20.69
C TYR A 149 -10.11 -10.75 19.22
N TYR A 150 -11.15 -10.75 18.40
CA TYR A 150 -11.06 -11.15 17.00
C TYR A 150 -10.89 -9.97 16.03
N PHE A 151 -11.28 -8.76 16.39
CA PHE A 151 -11.34 -7.62 15.50
C PHE A 151 -10.53 -6.44 16.01
N ASP A 152 -9.64 -5.96 15.16
CA ASP A 152 -9.02 -4.65 15.27
C ASP A 152 -9.58 -3.75 14.15
N VAL A 153 -9.79 -2.46 14.43
CA VAL A 153 -10.27 -1.46 13.48
C VAL A 153 -9.29 -0.29 13.43
N GLY A 154 -9.26 0.39 12.31
CA GLY A 154 -8.38 1.54 12.13
C GLY A 154 -8.99 2.60 11.22
N LEU A 155 -8.53 3.82 11.40
CA LEU A 155 -8.88 4.98 10.58
C LEU A 155 -7.58 5.74 10.26
N THR A 156 -7.40 6.14 9.00
CA THR A 156 -6.38 7.12 8.60
C THR A 156 -7.08 8.36 8.08
N ALA A 157 -6.73 9.54 8.61
CA ALA A 157 -7.11 10.84 8.05
C ALA A 157 -5.92 11.36 7.24
N LYS A 158 -6.19 11.78 6.00
CA LYS A 158 -5.17 12.23 5.04
C LYS A 158 -5.39 13.69 4.65
N TYR A 159 -4.30 14.44 4.59
CA TYR A 159 -4.25 15.74 3.92
C TYR A 159 -3.38 15.61 2.67
N VAL A 160 -3.97 15.88 1.52
CA VAL A 160 -3.34 15.74 0.20
C VAL A 160 -3.17 17.11 -0.42
N SER A 161 -1.95 17.40 -0.86
CA SER A 161 -1.61 18.63 -1.60
C SER A 161 -0.84 18.28 -2.86
N GLU A 162 -1.27 18.81 -3.97
CA GLU A 162 -0.70 18.57 -5.30
C GLU A 162 -0.45 19.91 -5.99
N SER A 163 0.70 20.05 -6.61
CA SER A 163 1.07 21.24 -7.38
C SER A 163 1.55 20.82 -8.75
N LEU A 164 0.83 21.23 -9.79
CA LEU A 164 1.12 20.94 -11.18
C LEU A 164 1.40 22.25 -11.93
N SER A 165 2.64 22.45 -12.36
CA SER A 165 3.06 23.58 -13.19
C SER A 165 2.61 24.94 -12.65
N GLY A 166 2.73 25.16 -11.33
CA GLY A 166 2.39 26.43 -10.67
C GLY A 166 0.93 26.59 -10.23
N THR A 167 0.06 25.62 -10.54
CA THR A 167 -1.30 25.56 -10.00
C THR A 167 -1.37 24.50 -8.91
N SER A 168 -1.88 24.85 -7.74
CA SER A 168 -1.97 23.94 -6.60
C SER A 168 -3.41 23.64 -6.24
N ALA A 169 -3.64 22.43 -5.77
CA ALA A 169 -4.91 21.97 -5.21
C ALA A 169 -4.66 21.15 -3.94
N SER A 170 -5.64 21.11 -3.06
CA SER A 170 -5.58 20.27 -1.87
C SER A 170 -6.94 19.68 -1.56
N THR A 171 -6.93 18.55 -0.87
CA THR A 171 -8.14 17.84 -0.44
C THR A 171 -7.87 17.03 0.82
N PHE A 172 -8.93 16.48 1.41
CA PHE A 172 -8.85 15.53 2.51
C PHE A 172 -9.37 14.18 2.06
N ALA A 173 -8.80 13.13 2.62
CA ALA A 173 -9.28 11.77 2.41
C ALA A 173 -9.25 10.99 3.73
N ALA A 174 -9.89 9.84 3.75
CA ALA A 174 -9.83 8.92 4.87
C ALA A 174 -9.76 7.48 4.39
N ASP A 175 -9.06 6.63 5.18
CA ASP A 175 -9.07 5.19 5.01
C ASP A 175 -9.72 4.55 6.22
N ILE A 176 -10.41 3.43 5.99
CA ILE A 176 -11.06 2.64 7.04
C ILE A 176 -10.56 1.20 6.91
N GLY A 177 -9.87 0.73 7.95
CA GLY A 177 -9.31 -0.59 8.01
C GLY A 177 -9.98 -1.51 9.02
N VAL A 178 -10.04 -2.79 8.71
CA VAL A 178 -10.47 -3.86 9.63
C VAL A 178 -9.48 -5.02 9.51
N LEU A 179 -9.06 -5.57 10.63
CA LEU A 179 -8.28 -6.79 10.70
C LEU A 179 -9.05 -7.84 11.53
N TYR A 180 -9.25 -9.00 10.96
CA TYR A 180 -9.94 -10.12 11.58
C TYR A 180 -8.97 -11.28 11.87
N LYS A 181 -8.81 -11.60 13.14
CA LYS A 181 -8.10 -12.79 13.62
C LYS A 181 -9.06 -13.97 13.57
N THR A 182 -8.92 -14.82 12.56
CA THR A 182 -9.86 -15.93 12.36
C THR A 182 -9.72 -16.99 13.45
N PRO A 183 -10.74 -17.85 13.62
CA PRO A 183 -10.63 -19.02 14.51
C PRO A 183 -9.61 -20.08 14.04
N ILE A 184 -9.15 -19.98 12.79
CA ILE A 184 -8.10 -20.85 12.25
C ILE A 184 -6.76 -20.28 12.71
N PRO A 185 -5.94 -21.04 13.43
CA PRO A 185 -4.64 -20.58 13.88
C PRO A 185 -3.80 -20.05 12.71
N HIS A 186 -3.08 -18.95 12.95
CA HIS A 186 -2.17 -18.31 11.99
C HIS A 186 -2.83 -17.70 10.73
N LEU A 187 -4.17 -17.79 10.58
CA LEU A 187 -4.90 -17.18 9.46
C LEU A 187 -5.54 -15.86 9.90
N LYS A 188 -5.27 -14.80 9.15
CA LYS A 188 -5.90 -13.48 9.31
C LYS A 188 -6.60 -13.08 8.02
N ALA A 189 -7.64 -12.26 8.15
CA ALA A 189 -8.29 -11.59 7.03
C ALA A 189 -8.29 -10.08 7.28
N GLY A 190 -8.17 -9.30 6.23
CA GLY A 190 -8.17 -7.85 6.27
C GLY A 190 -9.14 -7.25 5.26
N LEU A 191 -9.69 -6.10 5.59
CA LEU A 191 -10.45 -5.22 4.70
C LEU A 191 -9.90 -3.82 4.87
N ASP A 192 -9.71 -3.11 3.77
CA ASP A 192 -9.33 -1.70 3.77
C ASP A 192 -10.10 -0.96 2.69
N ILE A 193 -10.65 0.20 3.03
CA ILE A 193 -11.32 1.12 2.11
C ILE A 193 -10.50 2.39 2.11
N GLN A 194 -9.83 2.68 0.99
CA GLN A 194 -8.87 3.77 0.87
C GLN A 194 -9.44 4.95 0.10
N ASN A 195 -8.97 6.14 0.48
CA ASN A 195 -9.17 7.40 -0.23
C ASN A 195 -10.64 7.84 -0.32
N LEU A 196 -11.41 7.60 0.74
CA LEU A 196 -12.75 8.18 0.89
C LEU A 196 -12.63 9.69 1.09
N GLY A 197 -13.22 10.50 0.21
CA GLY A 197 -13.17 11.96 0.36
C GLY A 197 -13.77 12.71 -0.81
N PRO A 198 -13.83 14.05 -0.71
CA PRO A 198 -14.17 14.90 -1.84
C PRO A 198 -13.05 14.84 -2.86
N GLY A 199 -13.38 15.04 -4.12
CA GLY A 199 -12.38 15.11 -5.20
C GLY A 199 -11.37 16.23 -5.02
N VAL A 200 -10.27 16.21 -5.79
CA VAL A 200 -9.30 17.29 -5.88
C VAL A 200 -9.73 18.26 -6.98
N LYS A 201 -9.63 19.57 -6.71
CA LYS A 201 -10.10 20.60 -7.62
C LYS A 201 -9.00 21.62 -7.93
N PHE A 202 -8.48 21.59 -9.16
CA PHE A 202 -7.46 22.55 -9.60
C PHE A 202 -8.06 23.87 -10.09
N VAL A 203 -9.10 23.84 -10.91
CA VAL A 203 -9.69 25.06 -11.50
C VAL A 203 -11.19 25.14 -11.22
N SER A 204 -12.02 24.42 -11.93
CA SER A 204 -13.48 24.55 -11.85
C SER A 204 -14.22 23.27 -11.48
N VAL A 205 -13.74 22.14 -11.95
CA VAL A 205 -14.33 20.81 -11.72
C VAL A 205 -13.45 20.05 -10.75
N ALA A 206 -14.06 19.28 -9.87
CA ALA A 206 -13.35 18.38 -8.97
C ALA A 206 -13.26 16.99 -9.61
N ASP A 207 -12.04 16.47 -9.68
CA ASP A 207 -11.79 15.09 -10.10
C ASP A 207 -11.91 14.17 -8.88
N PRO A 208 -12.62 13.04 -8.97
CA PRO A 208 -12.81 12.13 -7.84
C PRO A 208 -11.47 11.56 -7.36
N LEU A 209 -11.38 11.19 -6.08
CA LEU A 209 -10.22 10.48 -5.55
C LEU A 209 -10.19 9.02 -6.02
N PRO A 210 -9.00 8.40 -6.08
CA PRO A 210 -8.83 6.99 -6.45
C PRO A 210 -9.27 6.08 -5.29
N LEU A 211 -10.58 5.97 -5.10
CA LEU A 211 -11.19 5.09 -4.13
C LEU A 211 -10.80 3.64 -4.44
N ASN A 212 -10.33 2.91 -3.43
CA ASN A 212 -9.99 1.50 -3.59
C ASN A 212 -10.50 0.69 -2.40
N VAL A 213 -11.19 -0.41 -2.68
CA VAL A 213 -11.55 -1.40 -1.67
C VAL A 213 -10.61 -2.58 -1.80
N LYS A 214 -9.97 -2.96 -0.71
CA LYS A 214 -9.00 -4.06 -0.66
C LYS A 214 -9.46 -5.12 0.32
N ILE A 215 -9.35 -6.38 -0.08
CA ILE A 215 -9.63 -7.54 0.78
C ILE A 215 -8.41 -8.43 0.74
N GLY A 216 -7.93 -8.86 1.91
CA GLY A 216 -6.73 -9.66 2.02
C GLY A 216 -6.88 -10.87 2.94
N LEU A 217 -6.05 -11.87 2.68
CA LEU A 217 -5.80 -13.02 3.55
C LEU A 217 -4.31 -13.16 3.79
N ALA A 218 -3.91 -13.52 5.01
CA ALA A 218 -2.53 -13.82 5.36
C ALA A 218 -2.46 -15.08 6.22
N TYR A 219 -1.56 -15.98 5.87
CA TYR A 219 -1.34 -17.23 6.60
C TYR A 219 0.13 -17.37 6.94
N LYS A 220 0.43 -17.62 8.24
CA LYS A 220 1.78 -17.86 8.73
C LYS A 220 2.02 -19.37 8.90
N MET A 221 3.21 -19.84 8.50
CA MET A 221 3.64 -21.25 8.52
C MET A 221 5.04 -21.38 9.09
N PHE A 222 5.45 -22.61 9.42
CA PHE A 222 6.80 -22.95 9.89
C PHE A 222 7.22 -22.11 11.10
N ASP A 223 6.45 -22.20 12.19
CA ASP A 223 6.64 -21.43 13.41
C ASP A 223 6.68 -19.91 13.15
N ASP A 224 5.76 -19.45 12.31
CA ASP A 224 5.59 -18.06 11.87
C ASP A 224 6.74 -17.48 11.01
N ASN A 225 7.73 -18.30 10.63
CA ASN A 225 8.86 -17.85 9.81
C ASN A 225 8.50 -17.61 8.33
N PHE A 226 7.40 -18.18 7.83
CA PHE A 226 6.96 -18.00 6.46
C PHE A 226 5.53 -17.44 6.43
N THR A 227 5.35 -16.30 5.80
CA THR A 227 4.05 -15.67 5.57
C THR A 227 3.69 -15.75 4.10
N VAL A 228 2.48 -16.22 3.80
CA VAL A 228 1.86 -16.08 2.48
C VAL A 228 0.68 -15.14 2.60
N ALA A 229 0.57 -14.20 1.68
CA ALA A 229 -0.51 -13.22 1.63
C ALA A 229 -1.14 -13.18 0.24
N TYR A 230 -2.46 -12.94 0.21
CA TYR A 230 -3.23 -12.78 -1.01
C TYR A 230 -4.20 -11.61 -0.83
N ASP A 231 -4.15 -10.63 -1.73
CA ASP A 231 -5.02 -9.47 -1.72
C ASP A 231 -5.78 -9.34 -3.06
N MET A 232 -7.00 -8.84 -2.97
CA MET A 232 -7.82 -8.39 -4.10
C MET A 232 -8.08 -6.90 -3.96
N ASN A 233 -7.90 -6.14 -5.04
CA ASN A 233 -8.09 -4.70 -5.10
C ASN A 233 -9.21 -4.37 -6.08
N PHE A 234 -10.12 -3.51 -5.65
CA PHE A 234 -11.30 -3.06 -6.39
C PHE A 234 -11.27 -1.53 -6.53
N PRO A 235 -10.40 -0.99 -7.40
CA PRO A 235 -10.31 0.45 -7.62
C PRO A 235 -11.51 0.98 -8.40
N ASN A 236 -11.86 2.27 -8.20
CA ASN A 236 -12.92 2.93 -8.95
C ASN A 236 -12.48 3.43 -10.34
N ASP A 237 -11.19 3.43 -10.62
CA ASP A 237 -10.58 4.00 -11.83
C ASP A 237 -9.66 3.03 -12.58
N ASN A 238 -9.76 1.75 -12.30
CA ASN A 238 -8.96 0.73 -12.98
C ASN A 238 -9.62 -0.66 -12.86
N ALA A 239 -9.09 -1.62 -13.60
CA ALA A 239 -9.50 -3.01 -13.49
C ALA A 239 -9.14 -3.61 -12.13
N ILE A 240 -9.92 -4.61 -11.71
CA ILE A 240 -9.62 -5.41 -10.52
C ILE A 240 -8.23 -6.02 -10.66
N SER A 241 -7.44 -5.94 -9.60
CA SER A 241 -6.15 -6.61 -9.52
C SER A 241 -6.07 -7.54 -8.33
N THR A 242 -5.23 -8.57 -8.44
CA THR A 242 -4.95 -9.49 -7.35
C THR A 242 -3.46 -9.59 -7.13
N SER A 243 -3.05 -9.73 -5.89
CA SER A 243 -1.66 -9.81 -5.48
C SER A 243 -1.42 -11.08 -4.67
N LEU A 244 -0.32 -11.76 -4.94
CA LEU A 244 0.18 -12.88 -4.16
C LEU A 244 1.58 -12.52 -3.65
N GLY A 245 1.81 -12.65 -2.35
CA GLY A 245 3.09 -12.35 -1.73
C GLY A 245 3.57 -13.45 -0.79
N GLY A 246 4.88 -13.53 -0.64
CA GLY A 246 5.53 -14.42 0.32
C GLY A 246 6.73 -13.76 0.98
N GLU A 247 6.89 -14.02 2.27
CA GLU A 247 8.00 -13.53 3.09
C GLU A 247 8.53 -14.67 3.93
N TYR A 248 9.86 -14.91 3.87
CA TYR A 248 10.52 -15.93 4.69
C TYR A 248 11.66 -15.33 5.51
N TRP A 249 11.56 -15.47 6.83
CA TRP A 249 12.56 -15.06 7.80
C TRP A 249 13.50 -16.19 8.17
N TYR A 250 14.79 -15.97 8.00
CA TYR A 250 15.84 -16.87 8.48
C TYR A 250 16.45 -16.33 9.77
N LYS A 251 16.21 -17.03 10.87
CA LYS A 251 16.70 -16.68 12.22
C LYS A 251 16.36 -15.25 12.66
N ASP A 252 15.18 -14.76 12.30
CA ASP A 252 14.70 -13.40 12.62
C ASP A 252 15.67 -12.28 12.21
N THR A 253 16.64 -12.59 11.34
CA THR A 253 17.70 -11.67 10.93
C THR A 253 17.68 -11.37 9.43
N LEU A 254 17.59 -12.40 8.61
CA LEU A 254 17.57 -12.27 7.16
C LEU A 254 16.17 -12.58 6.63
N VAL A 255 15.72 -11.82 5.65
CA VAL A 255 14.44 -12.06 5.02
C VAL A 255 14.55 -12.05 3.51
N GLY A 256 13.90 -13.02 2.88
CA GLY A 256 13.65 -13.05 1.44
C GLY A 256 12.17 -12.88 1.16
N ARG A 257 11.84 -12.10 0.11
CA ARG A 257 10.47 -11.79 -0.27
C ARG A 257 10.27 -11.97 -1.76
N PHE A 258 9.08 -12.40 -2.12
CA PHE A 258 8.64 -12.45 -3.50
C PHE A 258 7.17 -12.05 -3.59
N GLY A 259 6.77 -11.53 -4.73
CA GLY A 259 5.40 -11.17 -5.00
C GLY A 259 5.07 -11.21 -6.47
N TYR A 260 3.80 -11.36 -6.77
CA TYR A 260 3.27 -11.25 -8.12
C TYR A 260 1.91 -10.56 -8.09
N GLN A 261 1.73 -9.57 -8.97
CA GLN A 261 0.46 -8.89 -9.15
C GLN A 261 -0.14 -9.25 -10.50
N PHE A 262 -1.37 -9.75 -10.45
CA PHE A 262 -2.18 -10.04 -11.63
C PHE A 262 -3.10 -8.85 -11.87
N GLN A 263 -2.99 -8.22 -13.02
CA GLN A 263 -3.87 -7.13 -13.44
C GLN A 263 -4.88 -7.66 -14.44
N GLY A 264 -6.19 -7.49 -14.16
CA GLY A 264 -7.24 -7.85 -15.09
C GLY A 264 -7.32 -6.84 -16.24
N SER A 265 -7.55 -7.31 -17.46
CA SER A 265 -8.00 -6.58 -18.65
C SER A 265 -7.08 -5.61 -19.39
N ILE A 266 -5.81 -5.47 -19.07
CA ILE A 266 -4.88 -4.93 -20.07
C ILE A 266 -4.37 -6.12 -20.86
N ASP A 267 -4.79 -6.26 -22.12
CA ASP A 267 -4.14 -7.19 -23.05
C ASP A 267 -2.71 -6.68 -23.30
N GLN A 268 -1.79 -7.16 -22.47
CA GLN A 268 -0.38 -6.80 -22.53
C GLN A 268 0.21 -7.09 -23.92
N ASN A 269 -0.37 -8.03 -24.65
CA ASN A 269 0.04 -8.37 -26.02
C ASN A 269 -0.45 -7.32 -27.04
N GLN A 270 -1.60 -6.68 -26.81
CA GLN A 270 -2.17 -5.71 -27.75
C GLN A 270 -1.36 -4.40 -27.78
N TYR A 271 -0.74 -4.03 -26.66
CA TYR A 271 0.06 -2.80 -26.54
C TYR A 271 1.57 -3.05 -26.58
N GLY A 272 2.01 -4.28 -26.84
CA GLY A 272 3.43 -4.62 -26.85
C GLY A 272 4.11 -4.54 -25.47
N ILE A 273 3.35 -4.43 -24.39
CA ILE A 273 3.87 -4.40 -23.02
C ILE A 273 4.10 -5.83 -22.51
N GLY A 274 4.65 -6.68 -23.36
CA GLY A 274 4.99 -8.07 -23.05
C GLY A 274 6.29 -8.14 -22.28
N GLY A 275 6.24 -7.78 -20.98
CA GLY A 275 7.32 -7.97 -20.03
C GLY A 275 6.82 -8.78 -18.84
N LYS A 276 7.70 -9.07 -17.89
CA LYS A 276 7.34 -9.69 -16.61
C LYS A 276 6.70 -8.68 -15.65
N ALA A 277 5.92 -7.70 -16.18
CA ALA A 277 5.24 -6.72 -15.37
C ALA A 277 4.35 -7.45 -14.35
N GLY A 278 4.58 -7.16 -13.07
CA GLY A 278 3.89 -7.83 -11.97
C GLY A 278 4.77 -8.75 -11.13
N LEU A 279 6.05 -8.95 -11.47
CA LEU A 279 7.01 -9.65 -10.61
C LEU A 279 7.69 -8.67 -9.65
N PHE A 280 7.75 -9.07 -8.38
CA PHE A 280 8.38 -8.32 -7.30
C PHE A 280 9.31 -9.24 -6.54
N LEU A 281 10.49 -8.77 -6.22
CA LEU A 281 11.48 -9.49 -5.43
C LEU A 281 12.05 -8.56 -4.37
N GLY A 282 12.45 -9.11 -3.22
CA GLY A 282 13.09 -8.31 -2.20
C GLY A 282 13.87 -9.12 -1.19
N ALA A 283 14.68 -8.41 -0.47
CA ALA A 283 15.44 -8.94 0.64
C ALA A 283 15.58 -7.89 1.74
N GLY A 284 15.80 -8.33 2.95
CA GLY A 284 16.04 -7.44 4.07
C GLY A 284 16.92 -8.08 5.13
N VAL A 285 17.41 -7.22 6.01
CA VAL A 285 18.18 -7.63 7.17
C VAL A 285 17.72 -6.84 8.39
N LYS A 286 17.53 -7.53 9.52
CA LYS A 286 17.21 -6.93 10.82
C LYS A 286 18.36 -7.21 11.77
N ILE A 287 19.01 -6.14 12.24
CA ILE A 287 20.22 -6.22 13.05
C ILE A 287 19.93 -5.63 14.42
N ALA A 288 20.34 -6.31 15.47
CA ALA A 288 20.28 -5.75 16.83
C ALA A 288 21.24 -4.57 16.95
N ALA A 289 20.75 -3.44 17.43
CA ALA A 289 21.51 -2.21 17.66
C ALA A 289 21.24 -1.72 19.09
N PHE A 290 22.20 -1.93 19.99
CA PHE A 290 22.06 -1.67 21.44
C PHE A 290 20.92 -2.47 22.08
N LYS A 291 19.78 -1.84 22.40
CA LYS A 291 18.57 -2.49 22.96
C LYS A 291 17.45 -2.65 21.95
N ASP A 292 17.67 -2.14 20.76
CA ASP A 292 16.68 -1.96 19.70
C ASP A 292 17.11 -2.72 18.45
N PHE A 293 16.38 -2.56 17.36
CA PHE A 293 16.72 -3.18 16.08
C PHE A 293 16.71 -2.13 14.97
N VAL A 294 17.58 -2.34 13.98
CA VAL A 294 17.60 -1.60 12.71
C VAL A 294 17.36 -2.58 11.58
N GLY A 295 16.40 -2.26 10.72
CA GLY A 295 16.08 -2.98 9.49
C GLY A 295 16.59 -2.25 8.26
N LEU A 296 17.07 -2.99 7.29
CA LEU A 296 17.34 -2.51 5.93
C LEU A 296 16.59 -3.40 4.97
N ASP A 297 15.76 -2.79 4.14
CA ASP A 297 14.94 -3.47 3.16
C ASP A 297 15.22 -2.97 1.75
N TYR A 298 15.21 -3.89 0.81
CA TYR A 298 15.33 -3.63 -0.61
C TYR A 298 14.25 -4.38 -1.36
N ALA A 299 13.63 -3.69 -2.36
CA ALA A 299 12.77 -4.32 -3.32
C ALA A 299 13.15 -3.94 -4.76
N TRP A 300 12.96 -4.88 -5.64
CA TRP A 300 13.07 -4.73 -7.08
C TRP A 300 11.72 -5.06 -7.72
N THR A 301 11.30 -4.21 -8.67
CA THR A 301 10.06 -4.43 -9.42
C THR A 301 10.34 -4.33 -10.91
N ASP A 302 9.77 -5.23 -11.67
CA ASP A 302 9.81 -5.19 -13.13
C ASP A 302 8.74 -4.22 -13.63
N ALA A 303 9.15 -3.15 -14.31
CA ALA A 303 8.27 -2.17 -14.93
C ALA A 303 8.09 -2.41 -16.44
N GLY A 304 8.40 -3.61 -16.92
CA GLY A 304 8.26 -3.99 -18.33
C GLY A 304 9.18 -3.19 -19.24
N PHE A 305 8.65 -2.54 -20.28
CA PHE A 305 9.43 -1.71 -21.19
C PHE A 305 10.05 -0.46 -20.56
N LEU A 306 9.53 -0.05 -19.42
CA LEU A 306 10.06 1.09 -18.67
C LEU A 306 11.27 0.71 -17.81
N GLY A 307 11.71 -0.56 -17.85
CA GLY A 307 12.85 -1.05 -17.12
C GLY A 307 12.49 -1.64 -15.75
N SER A 308 13.18 -1.24 -14.71
CA SER A 308 12.93 -1.70 -13.34
C SER A 308 13.02 -0.56 -12.34
N ASN A 309 12.26 -0.67 -11.25
CA ASN A 309 12.33 0.25 -10.13
C ASN A 309 13.06 -0.40 -8.96
N HIS A 310 13.72 0.43 -8.17
CA HIS A 310 14.48 0.04 -7.00
C HIS A 310 13.98 0.80 -5.79
N HIS A 311 13.68 0.08 -4.72
CA HIS A 311 13.09 0.60 -3.51
C HIS A 311 13.98 0.27 -2.31
N PHE A 312 14.30 1.26 -1.51
CA PHE A 312 15.18 1.14 -0.34
C PHE A 312 14.42 1.59 0.91
N GLY A 313 14.55 0.83 1.99
CA GLY A 313 13.95 1.13 3.28
C GLY A 313 14.94 1.04 4.42
N LEU A 314 14.72 1.88 5.41
CA LEU A 314 15.42 1.90 6.69
C LEU A 314 14.36 1.94 7.79
N ASP A 315 14.44 0.99 8.70
CA ASP A 315 13.47 0.80 9.79
C ASP A 315 14.19 0.81 11.13
N PHE A 316 13.56 1.43 12.13
CA PHE A 316 14.00 1.44 13.51
C PHE A 316 12.88 0.91 14.40
N TYR A 317 13.20 -0.05 15.24
CA TYR A 317 12.28 -0.72 16.17
C TYR A 317 12.74 -0.50 17.61
N PHE A 318 11.85 0.07 18.45
CA PHE A 318 12.10 0.43 19.85
C PHE A 318 11.20 -0.34 20.82
#